data_71b740f43a2f285d3a00ed097c209058
#
_entry.id   71b740f43a2f285d3a00ed097c209058
#
_cell.length_a   1.000
_cell.length_b   1.000
_cell.length_c   1.000
_cell.angle_alpha   90.00
_cell.angle_beta   90.00
_cell.angle_gamma   90.00
#
_symmetry.space_group_name_H-M   'P 1'
#
loop_
_entity.id
_entity.type
_entity.pdbx_description
1 polymer ?
#
loop_
_entity_poly.entity_id
_entity_poly.type
_entity_poly.pdbx_seq_one_letter_code
_entity_poly.pdbx_strand_id
1 'polypeptide(L)'
;LVHSLEHGFVEGNPYIVMEYCPGGDLYKLSSSQYLNMSKVASCILYGLKSLHECGKVHRDLKPENVLQKQNGDFALTDFGISGDRNKRMTERNILGKPTQIFGTYAYMPPEQVNPKREATVLPTTDIFSFGVMMYQLLTCELPFGELNDERSLIPYLKNGREGNWNRQLLNSVPNGRDWQNLIEGCLRPDFHDRFQNVDSVLKTVPHLYKP
;
A
#
# COMPACT_ATOMS: atom_id res chain seq x y z
N LEU A 1 3.17 9.59 9.57
CA LEU A 1 2.04 10.18 8.85
C LEU A 1 2.37 11.59 8.40
N VAL A 2 1.75 12.07 7.31
CA VAL A 2 1.79 13.48 6.93
C VAL A 2 1.03 14.29 7.98
N HIS A 3 1.64 15.39 8.46
CA HIS A 3 1.05 16.19 9.53
C HIS A 3 -0.05 17.11 8.98
N SER A 4 -1.24 17.07 9.61
CA SER A 4 -2.32 18.01 9.33
C SER A 4 -2.10 19.28 10.14
N LEU A 5 -2.08 20.42 9.46
CA LEU A 5 -1.85 21.75 10.05
C LEU A 5 -3.18 22.44 10.38
N GLU A 6 -4.14 22.34 9.45
CA GLU A 6 -5.44 23.02 9.55
C GLU A 6 -6.50 22.23 8.76
N HIS A 7 -7.75 22.39 9.11
CA HIS A 7 -8.88 21.88 8.35
C HIS A 7 -10.09 22.82 8.50
N GLY A 8 -10.97 22.83 7.50
CA GLY A 8 -12.15 23.71 7.51
C GLY A 8 -13.03 23.53 6.28
N PHE A 9 -13.84 24.54 6.03
CA PHE A 9 -14.72 24.62 4.87
C PHE A 9 -14.55 25.96 4.16
N VAL A 10 -14.49 25.92 2.82
CA VAL A 10 -14.54 27.10 1.96
C VAL A 10 -15.69 26.90 0.99
N GLU A 11 -16.67 27.80 1.03
CA GLU A 11 -17.90 27.72 0.21
C GLU A 11 -18.61 26.35 0.29
N GLY A 12 -18.63 25.75 1.51
CA GLY A 12 -19.25 24.44 1.75
C GLY A 12 -18.38 23.25 1.37
N ASN A 13 -17.20 23.44 0.76
CA ASN A 13 -16.26 22.38 0.42
C ASN A 13 -15.24 22.18 1.56
N PRO A 14 -15.04 20.95 2.05
CA PRO A 14 -14.03 20.67 3.07
C PRO A 14 -12.61 20.81 2.51
N TYR A 15 -11.68 21.33 3.31
CA TYR A 15 -10.26 21.36 3.00
C TYR A 15 -9.42 20.89 4.18
N ILE A 16 -8.23 20.40 3.90
CA ILE A 16 -7.19 20.06 4.87
C ILE A 16 -5.88 20.69 4.38
N VAL A 17 -5.23 21.47 5.24
CA VAL A 17 -3.86 21.97 5.03
C VAL A 17 -2.91 20.98 5.68
N MET A 18 -1.93 20.50 4.92
CA MET A 18 -0.97 19.51 5.38
C MET A 18 0.46 20.03 5.21
N GLU A 19 1.41 19.44 5.95
CA GLU A 19 2.82 19.69 5.71
C GLU A 19 3.18 19.43 4.26
N TYR A 20 4.03 20.27 3.69
CA TYR A 20 4.53 20.08 2.33
C TYR A 20 5.68 19.08 2.32
N CYS A 21 5.58 18.06 1.48
CA CYS A 21 6.58 17.01 1.29
C CYS A 21 7.31 17.24 -0.06
N PRO A 22 8.46 17.94 -0.05
CA PRO A 22 9.13 18.38 -1.30
C PRO A 22 9.71 17.23 -2.13
N GLY A 23 9.93 16.06 -1.54
CA GLY A 23 10.46 14.90 -2.25
C GLY A 23 9.46 14.25 -3.21
N GLY A 24 8.17 14.61 -3.14
CA GLY A 24 7.13 14.01 -3.97
C GLY A 24 6.69 12.62 -3.50
N ASP A 25 5.97 11.91 -4.37
CA ASP A 25 5.42 10.58 -4.07
C ASP A 25 6.40 9.44 -4.43
N LEU A 26 6.25 8.34 -3.71
CA LEU A 26 7.11 7.16 -3.84
C LEU A 26 7.02 6.50 -5.24
N TYR A 27 5.88 6.62 -5.92
CA TYR A 27 5.70 6.10 -7.27
C TYR A 27 6.69 6.75 -8.25
N LYS A 28 6.77 8.09 -8.25
CA LYS A 28 7.72 8.84 -9.09
C LYS A 28 9.16 8.60 -8.67
N LEU A 29 9.42 8.56 -7.37
CA LEU A 29 10.76 8.35 -6.85
C LEU A 29 11.33 6.98 -7.21
N SER A 30 10.52 5.93 -7.16
CA SER A 30 10.95 4.56 -7.49
C SER A 30 11.46 4.39 -8.92
N SER A 31 10.99 5.24 -9.83
CA SER A 31 11.41 5.25 -11.24
C SER A 31 12.65 6.10 -11.52
N SER A 32 13.06 6.98 -10.60
CA SER A 32 14.04 8.04 -10.85
C SER A 32 15.32 7.93 -10.05
N GLN A 33 15.32 7.20 -8.92
CA GLN A 33 16.47 7.15 -8.02
C GLN A 33 16.59 5.83 -7.26
N TYR A 34 17.81 5.53 -6.79
CA TYR A 34 18.04 4.43 -5.87
C TYR A 34 17.45 4.73 -4.49
N LEU A 35 16.57 3.86 -4.00
CA LEU A 35 15.93 3.97 -2.70
C LEU A 35 16.48 2.93 -1.72
N ASN A 36 16.72 3.35 -0.48
CA ASN A 36 16.97 2.42 0.60
C ASN A 36 15.65 1.74 1.00
N MET A 37 15.40 0.53 0.51
CA MET A 37 14.15 -0.21 0.72
C MET A 37 13.86 -0.50 2.19
N SER A 38 14.87 -0.72 3.01
CA SER A 38 14.70 -0.91 4.46
C SER A 38 14.20 0.37 5.14
N LYS A 39 14.69 1.54 4.71
CA LYS A 39 14.18 2.83 5.18
C LYS A 39 12.76 3.06 4.73
N VAL A 40 12.45 2.82 3.46
CA VAL A 40 11.08 2.95 2.90
C VAL A 40 10.11 2.07 3.68
N ALA A 41 10.41 0.77 3.80
CA ALA A 41 9.57 -0.19 4.52
C ALA A 41 9.35 0.23 5.98
N SER A 42 10.42 0.61 6.67
CA SER A 42 10.33 1.01 8.08
C SER A 42 9.46 2.25 8.28
N CYS A 43 9.67 3.30 7.49
CA CYS A 43 8.87 4.53 7.58
C CYS A 43 7.37 4.25 7.35
N ILE A 44 7.04 3.43 6.35
CA ILE A 44 5.66 3.06 6.05
C ILE A 44 5.06 2.27 7.22
N LEU A 45 5.77 1.27 7.73
CA LEU A 45 5.29 0.44 8.83
C LEU A 45 5.09 1.24 10.11
N TYR A 46 6.00 2.15 10.48
CA TYR A 46 5.78 3.04 11.63
C TYR A 46 4.57 3.97 11.43
N GLY A 47 4.35 4.45 10.21
CA GLY A 47 3.14 5.21 9.85
C GLY A 47 1.87 4.38 10.02
N LEU A 48 1.85 3.14 9.51
CA LEU A 48 0.72 2.21 9.69
C LEU A 48 0.49 1.86 11.16
N LYS A 49 1.57 1.62 11.92
CA LYS A 49 1.48 1.35 13.36
C LYS A 49 0.74 2.47 14.08
N SER A 50 1.17 3.72 13.88
CA SER A 50 0.51 4.89 14.49
C SER A 50 -0.96 5.00 14.10
N LEU A 51 -1.30 4.68 12.85
CA LEU A 51 -2.68 4.71 12.35
C LEU A 51 -3.53 3.61 13.02
N HIS A 52 -2.99 2.39 13.09
CA HIS A 52 -3.68 1.22 13.66
C HIS A 52 -3.87 1.37 15.18
N GLU A 53 -2.92 1.95 15.90
CA GLU A 53 -3.03 2.28 17.33
C GLU A 53 -4.17 3.28 17.62
N CYS A 54 -4.50 4.14 16.64
CA CYS A 54 -5.67 5.02 16.69
C CYS A 54 -6.98 4.32 16.24
N GLY A 55 -6.97 3.01 16.04
CA GLY A 55 -8.13 2.23 15.56
C GLY A 55 -8.52 2.55 14.11
N LYS A 56 -7.60 3.08 13.31
CA LYS A 56 -7.82 3.43 11.91
C LYS A 56 -7.08 2.49 10.97
N VAL A 57 -7.61 2.29 9.77
CA VAL A 57 -7.00 1.50 8.69
C VAL A 57 -6.89 2.38 7.46
N HIS A 58 -5.76 2.33 6.75
CA HIS A 58 -5.46 3.18 5.60
C HIS A 58 -6.37 2.89 4.40
N ARG A 59 -6.52 1.62 4.04
CA ARG A 59 -7.41 1.07 2.99
C ARG A 59 -7.01 1.37 1.53
N ASP A 60 -6.15 2.33 1.27
CA ASP A 60 -5.70 2.71 -0.08
C ASP A 60 -4.16 2.89 -0.07
N LEU A 61 -3.46 1.95 0.58
CA LEU A 61 -1.99 1.99 0.64
C LEU A 61 -1.41 1.62 -0.73
N LYS A 62 -0.66 2.56 -1.31
CA LYS A 62 0.02 2.44 -2.60
C LYS A 62 1.13 3.48 -2.70
N PRO A 63 2.08 3.36 -3.64
CA PRO A 63 3.24 4.27 -3.74
C PRO A 63 2.87 5.75 -3.87
N GLU A 64 1.76 6.08 -4.53
CA GLU A 64 1.28 7.46 -4.70
C GLU A 64 0.85 8.11 -3.37
N ASN A 65 0.49 7.30 -2.37
CA ASN A 65 0.05 7.74 -1.05
C ASN A 65 1.19 7.69 -0.01
N VAL A 66 2.43 7.60 -0.46
CA VAL A 66 3.64 7.65 0.37
C VAL A 66 4.50 8.81 -0.12
N LEU A 67 4.67 9.83 0.71
CA LEU A 67 5.39 11.07 0.36
C LEU A 67 6.75 11.14 1.04
N GLN A 68 7.76 11.66 0.34
CA GLN A 68 9.07 11.91 0.92
C GLN A 68 9.14 13.31 1.54
N LYS A 69 9.45 13.36 2.83
CA LYS A 69 9.66 14.58 3.61
C LYS A 69 11.01 15.25 3.27
N GLN A 70 11.18 16.49 3.72
CA GLN A 70 12.41 17.25 3.54
C GLN A 70 13.65 16.56 4.17
N ASN A 71 13.49 15.84 5.28
CA ASN A 71 14.56 15.09 5.94
C ASN A 71 14.88 13.74 5.24
N GLY A 72 14.21 13.42 4.14
CA GLY A 72 14.35 12.19 3.38
C GLY A 72 13.63 10.98 3.97
N ASP A 73 12.82 11.13 5.03
CA ASP A 73 11.93 10.10 5.54
C ASP A 73 10.64 10.03 4.71
N PHE A 74 9.89 8.93 4.85
CA PHE A 74 8.63 8.72 4.16
C PHE A 74 7.45 8.81 5.11
N ALA A 75 6.33 9.38 4.64
CA ALA A 75 5.10 9.53 5.41
C ALA A 75 3.88 9.14 4.59
N LEU A 76 2.90 8.54 5.24
CA LEU A 76 1.61 8.17 4.64
C LEU A 76 0.68 9.37 4.58
N THR A 77 -0.03 9.49 3.45
CA THR A 77 -1.08 10.48 3.20
C THR A 77 -2.36 9.79 2.73
N ASP A 78 -3.47 10.52 2.64
CA ASP A 78 -4.77 10.04 2.15
C ASP A 78 -5.35 8.82 2.89
N PHE A 79 -5.10 8.75 4.20
CA PHE A 79 -5.61 7.69 5.07
C PHE A 79 -7.04 7.97 5.54
N GLY A 80 -7.96 7.04 5.31
CA GLY A 80 -9.24 6.95 6.00
C GLY A 80 -10.31 8.00 5.68
N ILE A 81 -10.12 8.87 4.69
CA ILE A 81 -11.06 9.98 4.38
C ILE A 81 -12.37 9.49 3.74
N SER A 82 -12.49 8.23 3.34
CA SER A 82 -13.71 7.75 2.71
C SER A 82 -14.33 6.56 3.44
N GLY A 83 -15.30 6.87 4.27
CA GLY A 83 -16.23 5.88 4.84
C GLY A 83 -17.13 5.19 3.82
N ASP A 84 -17.19 5.65 2.58
CA ASP A 84 -18.05 5.10 1.53
C ASP A 84 -17.24 4.55 0.35
N ARG A 85 -17.10 3.23 0.32
CA ARG A 85 -16.41 2.48 -0.74
C ARG A 85 -17.05 2.65 -2.11
N ASN A 86 -18.39 2.68 -2.15
CA ASN A 86 -19.15 2.77 -3.39
C ASN A 86 -18.94 4.15 -4.04
N LYS A 87 -18.81 5.19 -3.24
CA LYS A 87 -18.53 6.55 -3.72
C LYS A 87 -17.16 6.67 -4.39
N ARG A 88 -16.11 6.08 -3.79
CA ARG A 88 -14.76 6.09 -4.41
C ARG A 88 -14.70 5.36 -5.74
N MET A 89 -15.36 4.21 -5.87
CA MET A 89 -15.38 3.45 -7.11
C MET A 89 -16.20 4.18 -8.19
N THR A 90 -17.32 4.81 -7.82
CA THR A 90 -18.20 5.52 -8.75
C THR A 90 -17.60 6.85 -9.21
N GLU A 91 -17.02 7.64 -8.33
CA GLU A 91 -16.40 8.94 -8.67
C GLU A 91 -15.13 8.78 -9.51
N ARG A 92 -14.31 7.76 -9.25
CA ARG A 92 -13.12 7.47 -10.06
C ARG A 92 -13.47 6.88 -11.44
N ASN A 93 -14.57 6.10 -11.55
CA ASN A 93 -15.04 5.58 -12.83
C ASN A 93 -15.56 6.68 -13.77
N ILE A 94 -16.00 7.83 -13.24
CA ILE A 94 -16.55 8.93 -14.05
C ILE A 94 -15.44 9.85 -14.59
N LEU A 95 -14.29 9.96 -13.93
CA LEU A 95 -13.22 10.90 -14.26
C LEU A 95 -11.84 10.27 -14.57
N GLY A 96 -11.67 8.97 -14.31
CA GLY A 96 -10.35 8.32 -14.40
C GLY A 96 -10.08 7.66 -15.76
N LYS A 97 -8.84 7.84 -16.28
CA LYS A 97 -8.32 7.01 -17.37
C LYS A 97 -8.29 5.54 -16.91
N PRO A 98 -8.50 4.55 -17.81
CA PRO A 98 -8.51 3.12 -17.48
C PRO A 98 -7.31 2.67 -16.63
N THR A 99 -6.13 3.20 -16.89
CA THR A 99 -4.89 2.93 -16.13
C THR A 99 -4.95 3.27 -14.64
N GLN A 100 -5.75 4.27 -14.22
CA GLN A 100 -5.91 4.64 -12.81
C GLN A 100 -6.82 3.67 -12.03
N ILE A 101 -7.76 3.04 -12.73
CA ILE A 101 -8.67 2.05 -12.14
C ILE A 101 -7.87 0.79 -11.78
N PHE A 102 -7.06 0.29 -12.70
CA PHE A 102 -6.24 -0.92 -12.50
C PHE A 102 -5.20 -0.73 -11.38
N GLY A 103 -4.58 0.46 -11.28
CA GLY A 103 -3.64 0.79 -10.20
C GLY A 103 -4.23 0.64 -8.80
N THR A 104 -5.53 0.90 -8.61
CA THR A 104 -6.18 0.71 -7.31
C THR A 104 -6.40 -0.77 -6.96
N TYR A 105 -6.73 -1.61 -7.95
CA TYR A 105 -6.91 -3.05 -7.73
C TYR A 105 -5.59 -3.79 -7.47
N ALA A 106 -4.46 -3.26 -7.93
CA ALA A 106 -3.16 -3.89 -7.79
C ALA A 106 -2.80 -4.20 -6.32
N TYR A 107 -3.15 -3.32 -5.40
CA TYR A 107 -2.79 -3.42 -3.97
C TYR A 107 -3.93 -3.95 -3.11
N MET A 108 -5.10 -4.23 -3.70
CA MET A 108 -6.31 -4.59 -2.97
C MET A 108 -6.27 -6.07 -2.53
N PRO A 109 -6.47 -6.37 -1.23
CA PRO A 109 -6.48 -7.74 -0.76
C PRO A 109 -7.75 -8.51 -1.19
N PRO A 110 -7.67 -9.86 -1.25
CA PRO A 110 -8.76 -10.71 -1.74
C PRO A 110 -10.11 -10.48 -1.05
N GLU A 111 -10.11 -10.23 0.27
CA GLU A 111 -11.33 -9.97 1.05
C GLU A 111 -12.02 -8.66 0.67
N GLN A 112 -11.26 -7.72 0.08
CA GLN A 112 -11.81 -6.44 -0.35
C GLN A 112 -12.37 -6.47 -1.78
N VAL A 113 -12.03 -7.44 -2.58
CA VAL A 113 -12.47 -7.56 -3.99
C VAL A 113 -13.89 -8.08 -4.09
N ASN A 114 -14.39 -8.83 -3.09
CA ASN A 114 -15.71 -9.45 -3.15
C ASN A 114 -16.80 -8.53 -2.55
N PRO A 115 -17.69 -7.94 -3.38
CA PRO A 115 -18.71 -7.01 -2.91
C PRO A 115 -19.84 -7.67 -2.10
N LYS A 116 -19.95 -9.01 -2.11
CA LYS A 116 -21.03 -9.77 -1.43
C LYS A 116 -20.73 -10.10 0.04
N ARG A 117 -19.49 -9.91 0.50
CA ARG A 117 -19.15 -10.02 1.92
C ARG A 117 -18.99 -8.62 2.47
N GLU A 118 -19.59 -8.34 3.63
CA GLU A 118 -19.22 -7.16 4.42
C GLU A 118 -17.70 -7.23 4.59
N ALA A 119 -17.02 -6.33 3.89
CA ALA A 119 -15.57 -6.35 3.90
C ALA A 119 -15.11 -5.95 5.28
N THR A 120 -14.70 -6.92 6.04
CA THR A 120 -14.04 -6.69 7.32
C THR A 120 -12.76 -5.91 7.04
N VAL A 121 -12.73 -4.66 7.48
CA VAL A 121 -11.57 -3.79 7.31
C VAL A 121 -10.73 -3.91 8.56
N LEU A 122 -9.63 -4.61 8.44
CA LEU A 122 -8.70 -4.91 9.54
C LEU A 122 -7.31 -4.32 9.23
N PRO A 123 -6.45 -4.16 10.23
CA PRO A 123 -5.03 -3.85 10.03
C PRO A 123 -4.32 -4.77 9.02
N THR A 124 -4.72 -6.03 8.96
CA THR A 124 -4.22 -7.03 7.99
C THR A 124 -4.49 -6.68 6.53
N THR A 125 -5.49 -5.82 6.25
CA THR A 125 -5.75 -5.23 4.94
C THR A 125 -4.59 -4.38 4.45
N ASP A 126 -4.11 -3.46 5.29
CA ASP A 126 -2.97 -2.59 4.97
C ASP A 126 -1.67 -3.39 4.86
N ILE A 127 -1.53 -4.45 5.67
CA ILE A 127 -0.37 -5.36 5.63
C ILE A 127 -0.28 -6.07 4.28
N PHE A 128 -1.39 -6.52 3.71
CA PHE A 128 -1.39 -7.09 2.36
C PHE A 128 -0.96 -6.06 1.30
N SER A 129 -1.56 -4.87 1.33
CA SER A 129 -1.23 -3.78 0.40
C SER A 129 0.24 -3.37 0.52
N PHE A 130 0.78 -3.35 1.75
CA PHE A 130 2.21 -3.14 2.01
C PHE A 130 3.07 -4.23 1.35
N GLY A 131 2.70 -5.50 1.47
CA GLY A 131 3.40 -6.61 0.84
C GLY A 131 3.46 -6.50 -0.68
N VAL A 132 2.33 -6.17 -1.33
CA VAL A 132 2.27 -5.92 -2.79
C VAL A 132 3.17 -4.76 -3.18
N MET A 133 3.09 -3.65 -2.45
CA MET A 133 3.89 -2.46 -2.72
C MET A 133 5.39 -2.73 -2.57
N MET A 134 5.80 -3.41 -1.50
CA MET A 134 7.22 -3.75 -1.31
C MET A 134 7.73 -4.70 -2.39
N TYR A 135 6.94 -5.69 -2.80
CA TYR A 135 7.31 -6.56 -3.92
C TYR A 135 7.54 -5.75 -5.19
N GLN A 136 6.62 -4.87 -5.54
CA GLN A 136 6.72 -4.02 -6.73
C GLN A 136 7.94 -3.09 -6.69
N LEU A 137 8.22 -2.46 -5.55
CA LEU A 137 9.38 -1.58 -5.39
C LEU A 137 10.72 -2.32 -5.51
N LEU A 138 10.76 -3.59 -5.10
CA LEU A 138 11.97 -4.43 -5.15
C LEU A 138 12.20 -5.06 -6.51
N THR A 139 11.14 -5.39 -7.26
CA THR A 139 11.22 -6.18 -8.49
C THR A 139 10.80 -5.42 -9.75
N CYS A 140 10.22 -4.23 -9.61
CA CYS A 140 9.56 -3.47 -10.67
C CYS A 140 8.36 -4.19 -11.32
N GLU A 141 7.88 -5.29 -10.73
CA GLU A 141 6.74 -6.07 -11.20
C GLU A 141 5.68 -6.24 -10.10
N LEU A 142 4.44 -6.51 -10.48
CA LEU A 142 3.38 -6.87 -9.55
C LEU A 142 3.46 -8.37 -9.20
N PRO A 143 3.16 -8.78 -7.94
CA PRO A 143 3.37 -10.16 -7.50
C PRO A 143 2.49 -11.17 -8.21
N PHE A 144 1.27 -10.81 -8.60
CA PHE A 144 0.27 -11.72 -9.12
C PHE A 144 0.18 -11.73 -10.65
N GLY A 145 1.13 -11.09 -11.35
CA GLY A 145 1.23 -10.96 -12.80
C GLY A 145 0.94 -9.53 -13.28
N GLU A 146 0.90 -9.37 -14.59
CA GLU A 146 0.64 -8.06 -15.21
C GLU A 146 -0.81 -7.60 -14.98
N LEU A 147 -1.01 -6.29 -14.87
CA LEU A 147 -2.32 -5.65 -14.70
C LEU A 147 -2.41 -4.42 -15.60
N ASN A 148 -2.52 -4.65 -16.91
CA ASN A 148 -2.44 -3.63 -17.94
C ASN A 148 -3.81 -3.28 -18.55
N ASP A 149 -4.78 -4.20 -18.49
CA ASP A 149 -6.11 -4.07 -19.09
C ASP A 149 -7.17 -4.86 -18.30
N GLU A 150 -8.42 -4.81 -18.78
CA GLU A 150 -9.53 -5.54 -18.16
C GLU A 150 -9.36 -7.06 -18.22
N ARG A 151 -8.66 -7.59 -19.21
CA ARG A 151 -8.46 -9.04 -19.39
C ARG A 151 -7.48 -9.58 -18.37
N SER A 152 -6.49 -8.79 -17.99
CA SER A 152 -5.48 -9.14 -16.97
C SER A 152 -6.03 -9.08 -15.55
N LEU A 153 -7.11 -8.34 -15.29
CA LEU A 153 -7.68 -8.14 -13.96
C LEU A 153 -8.15 -9.46 -13.31
N ILE A 154 -8.93 -10.28 -14.04
CA ILE A 154 -9.47 -11.53 -13.49
C ILE A 154 -8.36 -12.53 -13.14
N PRO A 155 -7.38 -12.81 -14.01
CA PRO A 155 -6.23 -13.64 -13.67
C PRO A 155 -5.43 -13.11 -12.47
N TYR A 156 -5.17 -11.79 -12.43
CA TYR A 156 -4.47 -11.14 -11.33
C TYR A 156 -5.15 -11.38 -9.98
N LEU A 157 -6.46 -11.09 -9.90
CA LEU A 157 -7.26 -11.30 -8.69
C LEU A 157 -7.38 -12.77 -8.30
N LYS A 158 -7.43 -13.68 -9.28
CA LYS A 158 -7.40 -15.14 -9.03
C LYS A 158 -6.09 -15.54 -8.37
N ASN A 159 -4.96 -15.14 -8.93
CA ASN A 159 -3.64 -15.44 -8.37
C ASN A 159 -3.50 -14.91 -6.94
N GLY A 160 -3.99 -13.70 -6.66
CA GLY A 160 -4.01 -13.15 -5.30
C GLY A 160 -4.82 -13.99 -4.31
N ARG A 161 -5.98 -14.53 -4.74
CA ARG A 161 -6.81 -15.42 -3.90
C ARG A 161 -6.20 -16.79 -3.67
N GLU A 162 -5.42 -17.29 -4.61
CA GLU A 162 -4.75 -18.59 -4.54
C GLU A 162 -3.35 -18.50 -3.91
N GLY A 163 -2.83 -17.29 -3.65
CA GLY A 163 -1.48 -17.07 -3.15
C GLY A 163 -0.38 -17.40 -4.18
N ASN A 164 -0.74 -17.37 -5.47
CA ASN A 164 0.17 -17.63 -6.58
C ASN A 164 0.90 -16.35 -6.96
N TRP A 165 2.14 -16.18 -6.51
CA TRP A 165 2.98 -15.05 -6.84
C TRP A 165 4.43 -15.47 -7.18
N ASN A 166 5.13 -14.66 -7.97
CA ASN A 166 6.46 -14.98 -8.47
C ASN A 166 7.54 -14.69 -7.40
N ARG A 167 7.94 -15.72 -6.67
CA ARG A 167 8.99 -15.62 -5.63
C ARG A 167 10.40 -15.49 -6.20
N GLN A 168 10.61 -15.97 -7.44
CA GLN A 168 11.94 -16.09 -8.02
C GLN A 168 12.60 -14.74 -8.28
N LEU A 169 11.84 -13.69 -8.58
CA LEU A 169 12.38 -12.37 -8.85
C LEU A 169 13.12 -11.78 -7.63
N LEU A 170 12.75 -12.17 -6.42
CA LEU A 170 13.44 -11.72 -5.23
C LEU A 170 14.83 -12.32 -5.05
N ASN A 171 15.19 -13.40 -5.74
CA ASN A 171 16.52 -14.00 -5.65
C ASN A 171 17.64 -13.07 -6.14
N SER A 172 17.32 -12.14 -7.04
CA SER A 172 18.26 -11.14 -7.57
C SER A 172 18.33 -9.84 -6.74
N VAL A 173 17.47 -9.71 -5.74
CA VAL A 173 17.39 -8.51 -4.89
C VAL A 173 18.35 -8.66 -3.69
N PRO A 174 19.07 -7.61 -3.28
CA PRO A 174 19.85 -7.62 -2.03
C PRO A 174 18.95 -8.00 -0.82
N ASN A 175 19.42 -8.94 0.01
CA ASN A 175 18.64 -9.54 1.11
C ASN A 175 17.33 -10.21 0.64
N GLY A 176 17.30 -10.74 -0.58
CA GLY A 176 16.08 -11.24 -1.24
C GLY A 176 15.35 -12.31 -0.44
N ARG A 177 16.08 -13.18 0.30
CA ARG A 177 15.48 -14.18 1.18
C ARG A 177 14.70 -13.56 2.36
N ASP A 178 15.22 -12.50 2.95
CA ASP A 178 14.56 -11.82 4.06
C ASP A 178 13.32 -11.07 3.56
N TRP A 179 13.46 -10.40 2.42
CA TRP A 179 12.32 -9.79 1.74
C TRP A 179 11.26 -10.81 1.34
N GLN A 180 11.65 -11.98 0.85
CA GLN A 180 10.71 -13.05 0.53
C GLN A 180 9.94 -13.51 1.75
N ASN A 181 10.58 -13.71 2.89
CA ASN A 181 9.94 -14.10 4.14
C ASN A 181 8.92 -13.05 4.62
N LEU A 182 9.29 -11.77 4.55
CA LEU A 182 8.40 -10.66 4.87
C LEU A 182 7.17 -10.65 3.94
N ILE A 183 7.41 -10.67 2.63
CA ILE A 183 6.35 -10.57 1.62
C ILE A 183 5.42 -11.80 1.69
N GLU A 184 5.97 -13.00 1.88
CA GLU A 184 5.18 -14.23 2.08
C GLU A 184 4.19 -14.09 3.24
N GLY A 185 4.61 -13.56 4.38
CA GLY A 185 3.75 -13.32 5.54
C GLY A 185 2.69 -12.24 5.30
N CYS A 186 2.98 -11.27 4.43
CA CYS A 186 2.03 -10.21 4.06
C CYS A 186 0.99 -10.68 3.04
N LEU A 187 1.39 -11.50 2.05
CA LEU A 187 0.55 -11.88 0.90
C LEU A 187 -0.30 -13.14 1.12
N ARG A 188 -0.40 -13.67 2.36
CA ARG A 188 -1.30 -14.78 2.65
C ARG A 188 -2.73 -14.44 2.22
N PRO A 189 -3.40 -15.30 1.42
CA PRO A 189 -4.75 -15.02 0.92
C PRO A 189 -5.77 -14.86 2.05
N ASP A 190 -5.72 -15.77 3.06
CA ASP A 190 -6.53 -15.65 4.26
C ASP A 190 -5.90 -14.62 5.21
N PHE A 191 -6.68 -13.61 5.59
CA PHE A 191 -6.21 -12.54 6.48
C PHE A 191 -5.90 -13.03 7.91
N HIS A 192 -6.39 -14.19 8.31
CA HIS A 192 -6.05 -14.83 9.59
C HIS A 192 -4.64 -15.41 9.60
N ASP A 193 -4.12 -15.81 8.44
CA ASP A 193 -2.78 -16.38 8.27
C ASP A 193 -1.70 -15.32 8.03
N ARG A 194 -2.08 -14.05 7.80
CA ARG A 194 -1.14 -12.92 7.64
C ARG A 194 -0.53 -12.51 8.98
N PHE A 195 0.49 -11.67 8.93
CA PHE A 195 0.90 -10.90 10.11
C PHE A 195 -0.32 -10.14 10.67
N GLN A 196 -0.61 -10.32 11.96
CA GLN A 196 -1.81 -9.75 12.57
C GLN A 196 -1.64 -8.28 12.98
N ASN A 197 -0.41 -7.80 13.07
CA ASN A 197 -0.07 -6.44 13.44
C ASN A 197 1.26 -6.00 12.82
N VAL A 198 1.47 -4.69 12.79
CA VAL A 198 2.67 -4.08 12.22
C VAL A 198 3.94 -4.48 12.98
N ASP A 199 3.88 -4.67 14.29
CA ASP A 199 5.06 -5.07 15.08
C ASP A 199 5.62 -6.43 14.64
N SER A 200 4.75 -7.34 14.21
CA SER A 200 5.17 -8.63 13.66
C SER A 200 5.88 -8.48 12.32
N VAL A 201 5.45 -7.55 11.48
CA VAL A 201 6.11 -7.23 10.19
C VAL A 201 7.46 -6.55 10.43
N LEU A 202 7.52 -5.56 11.33
CA LEU A 202 8.74 -4.82 11.65
C LEU A 202 9.91 -5.73 12.05
N LYS A 203 9.63 -6.84 12.74
CA LYS A 203 10.64 -7.82 13.15
C LYS A 203 11.31 -8.55 11.99
N THR A 204 10.69 -8.53 10.81
CA THR A 204 11.17 -9.21 9.59
C THR A 204 11.83 -8.28 8.59
N VAL A 205 11.79 -6.95 8.80
CA VAL A 205 12.40 -5.97 7.89
C VAL A 205 13.92 -6.10 7.93
N PRO A 206 14.59 -6.34 6.78
CA PRO A 206 16.05 -6.36 6.72
C PRO A 206 16.63 -5.00 7.12
N HIS A 207 17.60 -5.00 8.05
CA HIS A 207 18.25 -3.76 8.50
C HIS A 207 17.28 -2.66 8.91
N LEU A 208 16.36 -2.96 9.84
CA LEU A 208 15.31 -2.07 10.30
C LEU A 208 15.83 -0.65 10.59
N TYR A 209 15.28 0.34 9.93
CA TYR A 209 15.50 1.76 10.17
C TYR A 209 14.52 2.26 11.24
N LYS A 210 14.96 3.15 12.12
CA LYS A 210 14.07 3.84 13.07
C LYS A 210 13.99 5.31 12.65
N PRO A 211 12.83 5.76 12.10
CA PRO A 211 12.63 7.14 11.67
C PRO A 211 12.50 8.12 12.84
#